data_19a78aaa1c0e4cebdb7c40728ce10a49
#
_entry.id   19a78aaa1c0e4cebdb7c40728ce10a49
#
_cell.length_a   1.000
_cell.length_b   1.000
_cell.length_c   1.000
_cell.angle_alpha   90.00
_cell.angle_beta   90.00
_cell.angle_gamma   90.00
#
_symmetry.space_group_name_H-M   'P 1'
#
loop_
_entity.id
_entity.type
_entity.pdbx_description
1 polymer ?
#
loop_
_entity_poly.entity_id
_entity_poly.type
_entity_poly.pdbx_seq_one_letter_code
_entity_poly.pdbx_strand_id
1 'polypeptide(L)'
;MGIAVVGGGVAGITAALDLADAGYKVYLIEKNAELGGKMAELAECKTGLSPYVVKVKNHPNIELMLSSELESLSGSAGNFKLKVSGKEVEVESVVLAPGYDIPEIAKSYGFGNPDVVTSLDFEGILRAATASETGELLRPSDGKRVKRIGFIQCVGSRCQENEICSTACCAYTAKEAWVIKERFPDLEVYIFYMDIRVFGKDAELVAELKEKYGVKYIRSRVPEVIPEDGALTVKYENLEKGAIETIDLDMVVLAMGLLPSKTLSKLAEITGVKTDNYGYIETSMTNPVETNIPGIFACGTATAPMKVRESVAQSSAAALKAAGFSQRTEPIPGQEEYKFIEVGEEPKIGVFICGCEGEVAKTIDIPAVAEQVKELKDVVFVNSETNTMK
;
A
#
# COMPACT_ATOMS: atom_id res chain seq x y z
N MET A 1 10.99 -7.60 -27.58
CA MET A 1 10.78 -8.25 -26.30
C MET A 1 10.45 -7.19 -25.26
N GLY A 2 10.22 -7.53 -24.02
CA GLY A 2 9.88 -6.58 -22.96
C GLY A 2 10.15 -7.16 -21.58
N ILE A 3 9.56 -6.57 -20.55
CA ILE A 3 9.72 -6.99 -19.16
C ILE A 3 8.35 -7.42 -18.61
N ALA A 4 8.27 -8.58 -17.96
CA ALA A 4 7.05 -9.01 -17.30
C ALA A 4 7.05 -8.54 -15.84
N VAL A 5 5.91 -8.03 -15.38
CA VAL A 5 5.64 -7.74 -13.97
C VAL A 5 4.44 -8.57 -13.53
N VAL A 6 4.62 -9.44 -12.55
CA VAL A 6 3.58 -10.37 -12.08
C VAL A 6 3.02 -9.89 -10.74
N GLY A 7 1.78 -9.41 -10.78
CA GLY A 7 1.04 -8.82 -9.68
C GLY A 7 0.76 -7.32 -9.89
N GLY A 8 -0.51 -6.93 -9.85
CA GLY A 8 -1.00 -5.57 -10.08
C GLY A 8 -1.31 -4.79 -8.79
N GLY A 9 -0.66 -5.14 -7.67
CA GLY A 9 -0.69 -4.36 -6.43
C GLY A 9 0.26 -3.15 -6.49
N VAL A 10 0.39 -2.41 -5.36
CA VAL A 10 1.24 -1.21 -5.29
C VAL A 10 2.67 -1.47 -5.77
N ALA A 11 3.26 -2.60 -5.41
CA ALA A 11 4.62 -2.96 -5.82
C ALA A 11 4.73 -3.15 -7.34
N GLY A 12 3.84 -3.94 -7.94
CA GLY A 12 3.86 -4.18 -9.37
C GLY A 12 3.48 -2.97 -10.20
N ILE A 13 2.52 -2.16 -9.76
CA ILE A 13 2.18 -0.87 -10.39
C ILE A 13 3.39 0.04 -10.43
N THR A 14 4.12 0.19 -9.30
CA THR A 14 5.33 1.01 -9.22
C THR A 14 6.38 0.50 -10.18
N ALA A 15 6.72 -0.80 -10.12
CA ALA A 15 7.72 -1.38 -11.01
C ALA A 15 7.34 -1.24 -12.50
N ALA A 16 6.06 -1.45 -12.83
CA ALA A 16 5.59 -1.34 -14.22
C ALA A 16 5.68 0.09 -14.75
N LEU A 17 5.32 1.09 -13.93
CA LEU A 17 5.41 2.50 -14.32
C LEU A 17 6.86 2.96 -14.45
N ASP A 18 7.73 2.61 -13.49
CA ASP A 18 9.15 2.98 -13.55
C ASP A 18 9.82 2.44 -14.82
N LEU A 19 9.50 1.19 -15.19
CA LEU A 19 10.00 0.58 -16.42
C LEU A 19 9.41 1.23 -17.67
N ALA A 20 8.11 1.45 -17.70
CA ALA A 20 7.42 1.99 -18.86
C ALA A 20 7.77 3.46 -19.11
N ASP A 21 7.88 4.28 -18.05
CA ASP A 21 8.35 5.66 -18.10
C ASP A 21 9.83 5.75 -18.59
N ALA A 22 10.61 4.71 -18.27
CA ALA A 22 11.99 4.59 -18.78
C ALA A 22 12.08 4.07 -20.22
N GLY A 23 10.94 3.86 -20.90
CA GLY A 23 10.88 3.48 -22.33
C GLY A 23 10.97 1.98 -22.59
N TYR A 24 10.71 1.14 -21.60
CA TYR A 24 10.65 -0.31 -21.79
C TYR A 24 9.22 -0.78 -22.05
N LYS A 25 9.04 -1.78 -22.93
CA LYS A 25 7.77 -2.50 -23.05
C LYS A 25 7.55 -3.35 -21.81
N VAL A 26 6.38 -3.22 -21.18
CA VAL A 26 6.02 -3.92 -19.95
C VAL A 26 4.75 -4.76 -20.17
N TYR A 27 4.77 -5.99 -19.71
CA TYR A 27 3.61 -6.87 -19.59
C TYR A 27 3.23 -6.96 -18.12
N LEU A 28 2.16 -6.24 -17.71
CA LEU A 28 1.66 -6.28 -16.33
C LEU A 28 0.56 -7.34 -16.21
N ILE A 29 0.87 -8.41 -15.47
CA ILE A 29 0.02 -9.60 -15.31
C ILE A 29 -0.65 -9.53 -13.95
N GLU A 30 -2.00 -9.49 -13.91
CA GLU A 30 -2.79 -9.45 -12.68
C GLU A 30 -3.89 -10.50 -12.72
N LYS A 31 -3.99 -11.31 -11.67
CA LYS A 31 -4.98 -12.39 -11.54
C LYS A 31 -6.42 -11.89 -11.38
N ASN A 32 -6.59 -10.71 -10.79
CA ASN A 32 -7.90 -10.10 -10.62
C ASN A 32 -8.31 -9.29 -11.86
N ALA A 33 -9.59 -8.94 -11.92
CA ALA A 33 -10.14 -8.08 -12.97
C ALA A 33 -9.76 -6.60 -12.79
N GLU A 34 -9.20 -6.22 -11.63
CA GLU A 34 -8.84 -4.85 -11.31
C GLU A 34 -7.44 -4.76 -10.71
N LEU A 35 -6.80 -3.60 -10.92
CA LEU A 35 -5.51 -3.25 -10.32
C LEU A 35 -5.68 -2.66 -8.91
N GLY A 36 -4.58 -2.69 -8.15
CA GLY A 36 -4.47 -2.01 -6.86
C GLY A 36 -4.20 -2.97 -5.70
N GLY A 37 -4.55 -4.25 -5.84
CA GLY A 37 -4.37 -5.25 -4.78
C GLY A 37 -4.97 -4.78 -3.45
N LYS A 38 -4.36 -5.17 -2.34
CA LYS A 38 -4.83 -4.81 -0.98
C LYS A 38 -4.88 -3.30 -0.71
N MET A 39 -4.07 -2.50 -1.38
CA MET A 39 -4.09 -1.05 -1.19
C MET A 39 -5.38 -0.39 -1.70
N ALA A 40 -6.06 -0.99 -2.67
CA ALA A 40 -7.35 -0.51 -3.16
C ALA A 40 -8.49 -0.69 -2.14
N GLU A 41 -8.30 -1.54 -1.14
CA GLU A 41 -9.26 -1.80 -0.05
C GLU A 41 -9.13 -0.74 1.07
N LEU A 42 -7.98 -0.06 1.19
CA LEU A 42 -7.72 0.90 2.26
C LEU A 42 -8.46 2.24 2.07
N ALA A 43 -8.97 2.81 3.17
CA ALA A 43 -9.85 3.99 3.15
C ALA A 43 -9.21 5.21 2.51
N GLU A 44 -8.00 5.57 2.93
CA GLU A 44 -7.32 6.78 2.46
C GLU A 44 -6.33 6.53 1.33
N CYS A 45 -5.85 5.29 1.19
CA CYS A 45 -4.87 4.97 0.17
C CYS A 45 -5.49 4.81 -1.23
N LYS A 46 -6.80 4.57 -1.32
CA LYS A 46 -7.48 4.41 -2.62
C LYS A 46 -7.37 5.66 -3.48
N THR A 47 -7.55 6.84 -2.91
CA THR A 47 -7.40 8.12 -3.62
C THR A 47 -5.97 8.35 -4.07
N GLY A 48 -4.97 8.00 -3.24
CA GLY A 48 -3.56 8.09 -3.60
C GLY A 48 -3.11 7.08 -4.66
N LEU A 49 -3.79 5.92 -4.77
CA LEU A 49 -3.46 4.89 -5.75
C LEU A 49 -4.16 5.12 -7.10
N SER A 50 -5.36 5.71 -7.11
CA SER A 50 -6.18 5.88 -8.32
C SER A 50 -5.45 6.55 -9.48
N PRO A 51 -4.66 7.63 -9.30
CA PRO A 51 -3.91 8.24 -10.40
C PRO A 51 -2.91 7.29 -11.05
N TYR A 52 -2.23 6.45 -10.25
CA TYR A 52 -1.27 5.47 -10.75
C TYR A 52 -1.96 4.35 -11.54
N VAL A 53 -3.13 3.89 -11.08
CA VAL A 53 -3.95 2.90 -11.80
C VAL A 53 -4.39 3.46 -13.15
N VAL A 54 -4.84 4.72 -13.20
CA VAL A 54 -5.21 5.41 -14.45
C VAL A 54 -3.99 5.53 -15.37
N LYS A 55 -2.83 5.92 -14.82
CA LYS A 55 -1.59 6.03 -15.59
C LYS A 55 -1.19 4.68 -16.20
N VAL A 56 -1.23 3.58 -15.44
CA VAL A 56 -0.96 2.23 -15.96
C VAL A 56 -1.90 1.86 -17.10
N LYS A 57 -3.22 2.08 -16.92
CA LYS A 57 -4.24 1.72 -17.93
C LYS A 57 -4.06 2.46 -19.26
N ASN A 58 -3.51 3.66 -19.21
CA ASN A 58 -3.35 4.53 -20.39
C ASN A 58 -1.90 4.59 -20.91
N HIS A 59 -0.95 3.91 -20.26
CA HIS A 59 0.45 4.00 -20.64
C HIS A 59 0.74 3.20 -21.93
N PRO A 60 1.30 3.83 -23.00
CA PRO A 60 1.50 3.19 -24.29
C PRO A 60 2.46 1.99 -24.23
N ASN A 61 3.41 1.99 -23.29
CA ASN A 61 4.41 0.93 -23.13
C ASN A 61 3.95 -0.19 -22.18
N ILE A 62 2.74 -0.12 -21.60
CA ILE A 62 2.21 -1.18 -20.73
C ILE A 62 1.13 -1.97 -21.45
N GLU A 63 1.38 -3.25 -21.62
CA GLU A 63 0.34 -4.22 -21.99
C GLU A 63 -0.23 -4.84 -20.72
N LEU A 64 -1.49 -4.49 -20.42
CA LEU A 64 -2.17 -4.92 -19.22
C LEU A 64 -2.90 -6.24 -19.46
N MET A 65 -2.57 -7.27 -18.67
CA MET A 65 -3.17 -8.59 -18.72
C MET A 65 -3.92 -8.86 -17.40
N LEU A 66 -5.18 -8.42 -17.36
CA LEU A 66 -6.07 -8.66 -16.23
C LEU A 66 -6.68 -10.07 -16.29
N SER A 67 -7.20 -10.56 -15.15
CA SER A 67 -7.76 -11.90 -15.00
C SER A 67 -6.82 -12.98 -15.57
N SER A 68 -5.51 -12.77 -15.39
CA SER A 68 -4.47 -13.57 -16.02
C SER A 68 -3.42 -14.05 -15.01
N GLU A 69 -3.03 -15.31 -15.13
CA GLU A 69 -2.02 -15.94 -14.29
C GLU A 69 -0.86 -16.48 -15.12
N LEU A 70 0.34 -16.45 -14.54
CA LEU A 70 1.50 -17.14 -15.08
C LEU A 70 1.34 -18.65 -14.90
N GLU A 71 1.34 -19.39 -16.02
CA GLU A 71 1.16 -20.83 -16.05
C GLU A 71 2.51 -21.59 -16.15
N SER A 72 3.43 -21.06 -16.93
CA SER A 72 4.78 -21.61 -17.08
C SER A 72 5.79 -20.54 -17.48
N LEU A 73 7.05 -20.82 -17.18
CA LEU A 73 8.21 -20.04 -17.58
C LEU A 73 9.32 -20.97 -18.06
N SER A 74 9.96 -20.61 -19.16
CA SER A 74 11.11 -21.34 -19.70
C SER A 74 12.13 -20.34 -20.30
N GLY A 75 13.32 -20.82 -20.64
CA GLY A 75 14.38 -19.96 -21.16
C GLY A 75 15.33 -19.48 -20.08
N SER A 76 15.97 -18.34 -20.32
CA SER A 76 16.96 -17.74 -19.41
C SER A 76 16.93 -16.22 -19.52
N ALA A 77 17.67 -15.54 -18.65
CA ALA A 77 17.82 -14.10 -18.66
C ALA A 77 18.09 -13.56 -20.07
N GLY A 78 17.34 -12.55 -20.48
CA GLY A 78 17.35 -11.98 -21.83
C GLY A 78 16.44 -12.69 -22.85
N ASN A 79 15.92 -13.89 -22.54
CA ASN A 79 15.06 -14.66 -23.46
C ASN A 79 14.16 -15.66 -22.71
N PHE A 80 13.29 -15.14 -21.86
CA PHE A 80 12.26 -15.95 -21.21
C PHE A 80 11.01 -16.08 -22.09
N LYS A 81 10.39 -17.25 -22.05
CA LYS A 81 9.09 -17.55 -22.65
C LYS A 81 8.09 -17.83 -21.54
N LEU A 82 7.10 -16.99 -21.42
CA LEU A 82 6.03 -17.08 -20.45
C LEU A 82 4.76 -17.56 -21.12
N LYS A 83 4.04 -18.48 -20.46
CA LYS A 83 2.66 -18.78 -20.80
C LYS A 83 1.75 -18.13 -19.76
N VAL A 84 0.90 -17.20 -20.20
CA VAL A 84 0.01 -16.41 -19.36
C VAL A 84 -1.42 -16.63 -19.82
N SER A 85 -2.21 -17.37 -19.05
CA SER A 85 -3.61 -17.70 -19.36
C SER A 85 -3.79 -18.16 -20.83
N GLY A 86 -2.92 -19.09 -21.26
CA GLY A 86 -2.93 -19.67 -22.60
C GLY A 86 -2.23 -18.85 -23.68
N LYS A 87 -1.87 -17.58 -23.43
CA LYS A 87 -1.11 -16.70 -24.35
C LYS A 87 0.39 -16.84 -24.10
N GLU A 88 1.19 -16.95 -25.15
CA GLU A 88 2.65 -16.91 -25.05
C GLU A 88 3.17 -15.48 -25.14
N VAL A 89 4.12 -15.15 -24.25
CA VAL A 89 4.78 -13.84 -24.19
C VAL A 89 6.29 -14.05 -24.04
N GLU A 90 7.09 -13.38 -24.86
CA GLU A 90 8.55 -13.39 -24.77
C GLU A 90 9.05 -12.13 -24.08
N VAL A 91 9.86 -12.32 -23.03
CA VAL A 91 10.42 -11.21 -22.23
C VAL A 91 11.88 -11.43 -21.88
N GLU A 92 12.57 -10.36 -21.56
CA GLU A 92 13.98 -10.36 -21.23
C GLU A 92 14.23 -10.54 -19.74
N SER A 93 13.28 -10.08 -18.90
CA SER A 93 13.33 -10.21 -17.45
C SER A 93 11.94 -10.25 -16.84
N VAL A 94 11.85 -10.68 -15.57
CA VAL A 94 10.59 -10.84 -14.82
C VAL A 94 10.72 -10.21 -13.44
N VAL A 95 9.70 -9.45 -13.02
CA VAL A 95 9.56 -8.92 -11.66
C VAL A 95 8.37 -9.59 -10.98
N LEU A 96 8.59 -10.25 -9.86
CA LEU A 96 7.56 -10.93 -9.07
C LEU A 96 7.08 -10.03 -7.92
N ALA A 97 5.80 -9.70 -7.92
CA ALA A 97 5.15 -8.84 -6.93
C ALA A 97 3.76 -9.38 -6.50
N PRO A 98 3.62 -10.68 -6.11
CA PRO A 98 2.33 -11.34 -5.88
C PRO A 98 1.57 -10.82 -4.64
N GLY A 99 2.16 -9.94 -3.84
CA GLY A 99 1.53 -9.41 -2.64
C GLY A 99 1.61 -10.37 -1.45
N TYR A 100 0.61 -10.29 -0.55
CA TYR A 100 0.52 -11.06 0.69
C TYR A 100 -0.89 -11.59 0.93
N ASP A 101 -1.00 -12.57 1.81
CA ASP A 101 -2.25 -13.03 2.39
C ASP A 101 -2.28 -12.75 3.91
N ILE A 102 -3.46 -12.81 4.49
CA ILE A 102 -3.65 -12.71 5.95
C ILE A 102 -3.77 -14.11 6.54
N PRO A 103 -3.34 -14.32 7.80
CA PRO A 103 -3.48 -15.59 8.48
C PRO A 103 -4.94 -15.94 8.78
N GLU A 104 -5.20 -17.22 9.00
CA GLU A 104 -6.47 -17.67 9.54
C GLU A 104 -6.64 -17.14 10.97
N ILE A 105 -7.86 -16.71 11.28
CA ILE A 105 -8.17 -16.11 12.58
C ILE A 105 -8.65 -17.17 13.54
N ALA A 106 -8.02 -17.25 14.70
CA ALA A 106 -8.44 -18.15 15.76
C ALA A 106 -9.83 -17.76 16.30
N LYS A 107 -10.69 -18.74 16.55
CA LYS A 107 -12.02 -18.54 17.11
C LYS A 107 -12.01 -17.85 18.49
N SER A 108 -10.92 -17.98 19.25
CA SER A 108 -10.73 -17.33 20.55
C SER A 108 -10.81 -15.81 20.48
N TYR A 109 -10.59 -15.20 19.32
CA TYR A 109 -10.75 -13.75 19.14
C TYR A 109 -12.20 -13.32 18.87
N GLY A 110 -13.19 -14.22 19.02
CA GLY A 110 -14.61 -13.91 18.76
C GLY A 110 -14.93 -13.66 17.29
N PHE A 111 -14.01 -14.03 16.39
CA PHE A 111 -14.17 -13.82 14.95
C PHE A 111 -15.38 -14.63 14.43
N GLY A 112 -16.21 -13.98 13.64
CA GLY A 112 -17.54 -14.44 13.23
C GLY A 112 -18.67 -13.63 13.87
N ASN A 113 -18.40 -12.91 14.97
CA ASN A 113 -19.27 -11.84 15.44
C ASN A 113 -19.11 -10.63 14.50
N PRO A 114 -20.19 -9.98 14.04
CA PRO A 114 -20.11 -8.85 13.10
C PRO A 114 -19.29 -7.65 13.60
N ASP A 115 -19.19 -7.46 14.93
CA ASP A 115 -18.44 -6.36 15.53
C ASP A 115 -16.97 -6.70 15.81
N VAL A 116 -16.53 -7.92 15.44
CA VAL A 116 -15.11 -8.33 15.43
C VAL A 116 -14.63 -8.41 13.98
N VAL A 117 -13.84 -7.44 13.57
CA VAL A 117 -13.45 -7.25 12.17
C VAL A 117 -11.93 -7.28 12.00
N THR A 118 -11.45 -7.59 10.81
CA THR A 118 -10.04 -7.38 10.48
C THR A 118 -9.74 -5.91 10.23
N SER A 119 -8.48 -5.50 10.31
CA SER A 119 -8.10 -4.12 9.93
C SER A 119 -8.49 -3.78 8.49
N LEU A 120 -8.45 -4.72 7.55
CA LEU A 120 -8.90 -4.48 6.18
C LEU A 120 -10.41 -4.22 6.09
N ASP A 121 -11.22 -5.03 6.79
CA ASP A 121 -12.66 -4.80 6.86
C ASP A 121 -12.97 -3.47 7.55
N PHE A 122 -12.21 -3.16 8.62
CA PHE A 122 -12.35 -1.91 9.36
C PHE A 122 -12.05 -0.67 8.50
N GLU A 123 -11.06 -0.72 7.63
CA GLU A 123 -10.79 0.36 6.67
C GLU A 123 -12.02 0.66 5.79
N GLY A 124 -12.76 -0.38 5.37
CA GLY A 124 -14.02 -0.23 4.66
C GLY A 124 -15.11 0.46 5.49
N ILE A 125 -15.27 0.03 6.75
CA ILE A 125 -16.21 0.62 7.70
C ILE A 125 -15.84 2.08 8.00
N LEU A 126 -14.57 2.36 8.26
CA LEU A 126 -14.05 3.69 8.55
C LEU A 126 -14.28 4.65 7.36
N ARG A 127 -14.04 4.19 6.13
CA ARG A 127 -14.34 4.95 4.91
C ARG A 127 -15.83 5.28 4.79
N ALA A 128 -16.71 4.32 5.04
CA ALA A 128 -18.14 4.53 4.99
C ALA A 128 -18.58 5.55 6.05
N ALA A 129 -18.07 5.43 7.28
CA ALA A 129 -18.35 6.34 8.38
C ALA A 129 -17.86 7.78 8.10
N THR A 130 -16.67 7.94 7.53
CA THR A 130 -16.11 9.26 7.19
C THR A 130 -16.81 9.93 6.01
N ALA A 131 -17.42 9.15 5.12
CA ALA A 131 -18.19 9.64 3.98
C ALA A 131 -19.67 9.87 4.28
N SER A 132 -20.17 9.39 5.44
CA SER A 132 -21.58 9.54 5.80
C SER A 132 -21.91 10.95 6.31
N GLU A 133 -23.10 11.43 6.02
CA GLU A 133 -23.61 12.72 6.52
C GLU A 133 -23.75 12.75 8.05
N THR A 134 -24.01 11.60 8.67
CA THR A 134 -24.13 11.48 10.12
C THR A 134 -22.79 11.61 10.84
N GLY A 135 -21.67 11.31 10.14
CA GLY A 135 -20.33 11.36 10.71
C GLY A 135 -20.18 10.45 11.94
N GLU A 136 -20.86 9.30 11.97
CA GLU A 136 -20.81 8.35 13.09
C GLU A 136 -20.18 7.03 12.69
N LEU A 137 -19.38 6.46 13.58
CA LEU A 137 -18.88 5.09 13.46
C LEU A 137 -19.92 4.16 14.10
N LEU A 138 -20.52 3.29 13.29
CA LEU A 138 -21.62 2.41 13.70
C LEU A 138 -21.16 0.96 13.78
N ARG A 139 -21.73 0.21 14.71
CA ARG A 139 -21.56 -1.22 14.86
C ARG A 139 -22.20 -1.97 13.69
N PRO A 140 -21.51 -2.91 13.05
CA PRO A 140 -22.09 -3.74 11.99
C PRO A 140 -23.27 -4.58 12.44
N SER A 141 -23.32 -5.02 13.71
CA SER A 141 -24.36 -5.92 14.24
C SER A 141 -25.74 -5.28 14.37
N ASP A 142 -25.82 -4.03 14.84
CA ASP A 142 -27.10 -3.40 15.24
C ASP A 142 -27.24 -1.93 14.86
N GLY A 143 -26.22 -1.37 14.18
CA GLY A 143 -26.22 0.02 13.73
C GLY A 143 -26.09 1.06 14.86
N LYS A 144 -25.81 0.65 16.09
CA LYS A 144 -25.56 1.60 17.17
C LYS A 144 -24.20 2.25 17.06
N ARG A 145 -24.09 3.46 17.62
CA ARG A 145 -22.84 4.21 17.66
C ARG A 145 -21.78 3.47 18.50
N VAL A 146 -20.58 3.34 17.94
CA VAL A 146 -19.41 2.84 18.65
C VAL A 146 -18.91 3.92 19.61
N LYS A 147 -18.72 3.57 20.88
CA LYS A 147 -18.15 4.42 21.93
C LYS A 147 -16.75 3.96 22.33
N ARG A 148 -16.51 2.66 22.36
CA ARG A 148 -15.25 2.04 22.74
C ARG A 148 -14.81 1.04 21.69
N ILE A 149 -13.61 1.22 21.12
CA ILE A 149 -13.02 0.34 20.13
C ILE A 149 -11.66 -0.17 20.62
N GLY A 150 -11.38 -1.44 20.38
CA GLY A 150 -10.11 -2.06 20.74
C GLY A 150 -9.40 -2.65 19.53
N PHE A 151 -8.10 -2.39 19.42
CA PHE A 151 -7.22 -3.00 18.44
C PHE A 151 -6.37 -4.08 19.11
N ILE A 152 -6.42 -5.31 18.59
CA ILE A 152 -5.57 -6.41 19.05
C ILE A 152 -4.42 -6.60 18.06
N GLN A 153 -3.20 -6.35 18.53
CA GLN A 153 -1.99 -6.45 17.71
C GLN A 153 -1.49 -7.89 17.55
N CYS A 154 -0.72 -8.13 16.50
CA CYS A 154 -0.02 -9.38 16.24
C CYS A 154 -0.93 -10.59 16.04
N VAL A 155 -2.16 -10.42 15.57
CA VAL A 155 -3.06 -11.54 15.27
C VAL A 155 -2.49 -12.34 14.11
N GLY A 156 -2.20 -13.64 14.35
CA GLY A 156 -1.58 -14.54 13.38
C GLY A 156 -0.13 -14.21 13.02
N SER A 157 0.59 -13.47 13.90
CA SER A 157 2.04 -13.29 13.82
C SER A 157 2.67 -13.33 15.20
N ARG A 158 3.98 -13.64 15.28
CA ARG A 158 4.70 -13.84 16.53
C ARG A 158 4.05 -14.91 17.41
N CYS A 159 3.57 -15.96 16.77
CA CYS A 159 2.97 -17.15 17.37
C CYS A 159 3.70 -18.40 16.84
N GLN A 160 3.27 -19.56 17.30
CA GLN A 160 3.92 -20.82 16.94
C GLN A 160 3.83 -21.12 15.45
N GLU A 161 2.71 -20.73 14.78
CA GLU A 161 2.46 -20.95 13.36
C GLU A 161 3.18 -19.92 12.48
N ASN A 162 3.51 -18.74 13.02
CA ASN A 162 4.20 -17.66 12.34
C ASN A 162 5.03 -16.84 13.33
N GLU A 163 6.30 -17.20 13.48
CA GLU A 163 7.20 -16.61 14.47
C GLU A 163 7.62 -15.17 14.16
N ILE A 164 7.56 -14.76 12.88
CA ILE A 164 8.03 -13.44 12.46
C ILE A 164 7.03 -12.32 12.76
N CYS A 165 7.56 -11.10 12.88
CA CYS A 165 6.77 -9.88 12.98
C CYS A 165 6.42 -9.36 11.59
N SER A 166 5.17 -8.96 11.39
CA SER A 166 4.71 -8.35 10.14
C SER A 166 5.22 -6.92 9.90
N THR A 167 5.91 -6.30 10.87
CA THR A 167 6.49 -4.95 10.85
C THR A 167 5.52 -3.80 10.50
N ALA A 168 4.41 -4.08 9.87
CA ALA A 168 3.44 -3.10 9.37
C ALA A 168 2.27 -2.83 10.35
N CYS A 169 1.81 -3.86 11.10
CA CYS A 169 0.56 -3.77 11.88
C CYS A 169 0.57 -2.64 12.93
N CYS A 170 1.67 -2.39 13.64
CA CYS A 170 1.73 -1.28 14.59
C CYS A 170 1.56 0.09 13.92
N ALA A 171 2.08 0.23 12.71
CA ALA A 171 2.01 1.50 11.97
C ALA A 171 0.62 1.74 11.37
N TYR A 172 -0.02 0.72 10.77
CA TYR A 172 -1.36 0.92 10.22
C TYR A 172 -2.41 1.06 11.31
N THR A 173 -2.30 0.35 12.45
CA THR A 173 -3.18 0.58 13.60
C THR A 173 -3.02 1.99 14.17
N ALA A 174 -1.79 2.51 14.26
CA ALA A 174 -1.59 3.90 14.69
C ALA A 174 -2.27 4.89 13.73
N LYS A 175 -2.17 4.66 12.40
CA LYS A 175 -2.88 5.47 11.39
C LYS A 175 -4.40 5.38 11.55
N GLU A 176 -4.96 4.17 11.70
CA GLU A 176 -6.40 3.96 11.91
C GLU A 176 -6.89 4.66 13.18
N ALA A 177 -6.15 4.53 14.29
CA ALA A 177 -6.44 5.21 15.55
C ALA A 177 -6.38 6.75 15.42
N TRP A 178 -5.44 7.26 14.64
CA TRP A 178 -5.35 8.69 14.35
C TRP A 178 -6.57 9.19 13.57
N VAL A 179 -6.96 8.49 12.50
CA VAL A 179 -8.16 8.83 11.70
C VAL A 179 -9.41 8.82 12.58
N ILE A 180 -9.55 7.81 13.46
CA ILE A 180 -10.65 7.75 14.42
C ILE A 180 -10.66 8.99 15.31
N LYS A 181 -9.55 9.35 15.92
CA LYS A 181 -9.47 10.47 16.87
C LYS A 181 -9.64 11.83 16.19
N GLU A 182 -9.25 11.98 14.94
CA GLU A 182 -9.51 13.20 14.15
C GLU A 182 -11.00 13.33 13.77
N ARG A 183 -11.67 12.23 13.44
CA ARG A 183 -13.05 12.24 12.95
C ARG A 183 -14.08 12.03 14.05
N PHE A 184 -13.75 11.26 15.08
CA PHE A 184 -14.62 10.85 16.19
C PHE A 184 -13.92 11.09 17.54
N PRO A 185 -13.67 12.36 17.95
CA PRO A 185 -12.82 12.68 19.10
C PRO A 185 -13.29 12.07 20.43
N ASP A 186 -14.62 11.88 20.59
CA ASP A 186 -15.22 11.32 21.81
C ASP A 186 -15.06 9.81 21.93
N LEU A 187 -14.65 9.12 20.86
CA LEU A 187 -14.53 7.67 20.86
C LEU A 187 -13.29 7.23 21.65
N GLU A 188 -13.46 6.32 22.60
CA GLU A 188 -12.37 5.74 23.36
C GLU A 188 -11.68 4.65 22.55
N VAL A 189 -10.36 4.77 22.37
CA VAL A 189 -9.54 3.84 21.60
C VAL A 189 -8.55 3.13 22.50
N TYR A 190 -8.54 1.80 22.40
CA TYR A 190 -7.65 0.89 23.13
C TYR A 190 -6.78 0.12 22.15
N ILE A 191 -5.47 0.02 22.42
CA ILE A 191 -4.53 -0.77 21.60
C ILE A 191 -3.82 -1.76 22.52
N PHE A 192 -4.13 -3.05 22.32
CA PHE A 192 -3.47 -4.15 23.03
C PHE A 192 -2.24 -4.61 22.24
N TYR A 193 -1.06 -4.57 22.84
CA TYR A 193 0.19 -4.82 22.16
C TYR A 193 1.22 -5.58 23.02
N MET A 194 2.11 -6.34 22.39
CA MET A 194 3.25 -6.96 23.08
C MET A 194 4.43 -6.00 23.19
N ASP A 195 4.85 -5.43 22.07
CA ASP A 195 5.79 -4.32 21.92
C ASP A 195 5.45 -3.52 20.65
N ILE A 196 5.72 -2.23 20.67
CA ILE A 196 5.47 -1.35 19.53
C ILE A 196 6.71 -1.32 18.65
N ARG A 197 6.57 -1.79 17.40
CA ARG A 197 7.63 -1.85 16.40
C ARG A 197 7.43 -0.80 15.31
N VAL A 198 7.45 0.45 15.73
CA VAL A 198 7.35 1.62 14.84
C VAL A 198 8.60 2.47 15.08
N PHE A 199 9.27 2.85 14.00
CA PHE A 199 10.57 3.51 14.06
C PHE A 199 10.58 4.82 13.26
N GLY A 200 11.55 5.67 13.54
CA GLY A 200 11.72 6.96 12.86
C GLY A 200 10.53 7.88 13.08
N LYS A 201 10.13 8.61 12.06
CA LYS A 201 9.02 9.57 12.13
C LYS A 201 7.66 8.93 12.46
N ASP A 202 7.45 7.67 12.09
CA ASP A 202 6.20 6.97 12.42
C ASP A 202 6.04 6.79 13.95
N ALA A 203 7.14 6.80 14.73
CA ALA A 203 7.10 6.73 16.19
C ALA A 203 6.52 8.00 16.84
N GLU A 204 6.64 9.15 16.18
CA GLU A 204 6.06 10.41 16.64
C GLU A 204 4.53 10.33 16.69
N LEU A 205 3.91 9.66 15.70
CA LEU A 205 2.47 9.46 15.68
C LEU A 205 2.00 8.62 16.89
N VAL A 206 2.75 7.59 17.28
CA VAL A 206 2.40 6.78 18.47
C VAL A 206 2.51 7.59 19.76
N ALA A 207 3.49 8.47 19.88
CA ALA A 207 3.60 9.39 21.01
C ALA A 207 2.42 10.38 21.04
N GLU A 208 2.12 11.01 19.91
CA GLU A 208 0.99 11.92 19.77
C GLU A 208 -0.36 11.28 20.13
N LEU A 209 -0.59 10.04 19.68
CA LEU A 209 -1.80 9.29 20.01
C LEU A 209 -1.98 9.08 21.51
N LYS A 210 -0.90 8.83 22.25
CA LYS A 210 -0.93 8.68 23.69
C LYS A 210 -1.15 10.00 24.42
N GLU A 211 -0.35 11.00 24.08
CA GLU A 211 -0.24 12.26 24.83
C GLU A 211 -1.35 13.25 24.49
N LYS A 212 -1.64 13.43 23.21
CA LYS A 212 -2.63 14.42 22.75
C LYS A 212 -4.03 13.83 22.63
N TYR A 213 -4.15 12.63 22.06
CA TYR A 213 -5.45 12.03 21.75
C TYR A 213 -5.97 11.07 22.80
N GLY A 214 -5.19 10.75 23.84
CA GLY A 214 -5.59 9.91 24.95
C GLY A 214 -5.87 8.45 24.56
N VAL A 215 -5.25 7.94 23.49
CA VAL A 215 -5.36 6.54 23.09
C VAL A 215 -4.69 5.65 24.14
N LYS A 216 -5.43 4.67 24.63
CA LYS A 216 -5.01 3.79 25.72
C LYS A 216 -4.21 2.61 25.16
N TYR A 217 -2.90 2.64 25.33
CA TYR A 217 -1.99 1.56 24.95
C TYR A 217 -1.82 0.61 26.13
N ILE A 218 -2.30 -0.64 25.99
CA ILE A 218 -2.26 -1.67 27.04
C ILE A 218 -1.25 -2.74 26.61
N ARG A 219 -0.17 -2.87 27.34
CA ARG A 219 0.84 -3.91 27.08
C ARG A 219 0.34 -5.25 27.57
N SER A 220 -0.22 -6.02 26.68
CA SER A 220 -0.72 -7.36 26.93
C SER A 220 -0.84 -8.16 25.65
N ARG A 221 -0.75 -9.47 25.74
CA ARG A 221 -1.24 -10.39 24.70
C ARG A 221 -2.66 -10.80 25.07
N VAL A 222 -3.64 -10.41 24.25
CA VAL A 222 -5.05 -10.80 24.45
C VAL A 222 -5.20 -12.28 24.11
N PRO A 223 -5.61 -13.13 25.05
CA PRO A 223 -5.85 -14.55 24.77
C PRO A 223 -7.25 -14.79 24.17
N GLU A 224 -8.22 -13.94 24.53
CA GLU A 224 -9.63 -14.22 24.27
C GLU A 224 -10.46 -12.94 24.16
N VAL A 225 -11.44 -12.97 23.24
CA VAL A 225 -12.53 -11.99 23.11
C VAL A 225 -13.85 -12.76 23.19
N ILE A 226 -14.69 -12.42 24.13
CA ILE A 226 -15.94 -13.11 24.42
C ILE A 226 -17.10 -12.21 24.02
N PRO A 227 -17.88 -12.57 22.98
CA PRO A 227 -19.12 -11.86 22.66
C PRO A 227 -20.20 -12.22 23.67
N GLU A 228 -20.66 -11.24 24.48
CA GLU A 228 -21.72 -11.41 25.49
C GLU A 228 -22.65 -10.19 25.47
N ASP A 229 -23.96 -10.42 25.54
CA ASP A 229 -25.03 -9.42 25.76
C ASP A 229 -24.89 -8.11 24.94
N GLY A 230 -24.41 -8.21 23.72
CA GLY A 230 -24.24 -7.05 22.82
C GLY A 230 -22.99 -6.22 23.10
N ALA A 231 -22.05 -6.72 23.88
CA ALA A 231 -20.70 -6.20 24.07
C ALA A 231 -19.63 -7.25 23.68
N LEU A 232 -18.38 -6.82 23.54
CA LEU A 232 -17.24 -7.68 23.32
C LEU A 232 -16.33 -7.57 24.54
N THR A 233 -16.35 -8.56 25.41
CA THR A 233 -15.49 -8.61 26.60
C THR A 233 -14.10 -9.09 26.20
N VAL A 234 -13.13 -8.19 26.22
CA VAL A 234 -11.72 -8.50 25.99
C VAL A 234 -11.04 -8.84 27.30
N LYS A 235 -10.53 -10.07 27.40
CA LYS A 235 -9.75 -10.54 28.55
C LYS A 235 -8.26 -10.31 28.28
N TYR A 236 -7.55 -9.69 29.24
CA TYR A 236 -6.15 -9.38 29.09
C TYR A 236 -5.40 -9.43 30.42
N GLU A 237 -4.08 -9.67 30.35
CA GLU A 237 -3.22 -9.60 31.52
C GLU A 237 -2.74 -8.16 31.73
N ASN A 238 -3.06 -7.57 32.86
CA ASN A 238 -2.49 -6.29 33.26
C ASN A 238 -1.12 -6.55 33.92
N LEU A 239 -0.04 -6.30 33.15
CA LEU A 239 1.33 -6.57 33.62
C LEU A 239 1.77 -5.70 34.79
N GLU A 240 1.16 -4.52 34.98
CA GLU A 240 1.47 -3.62 36.10
C GLU A 240 0.87 -4.14 37.40
N LYS A 241 -0.31 -4.75 37.32
CA LYS A 241 -1.03 -5.30 38.49
C LYS A 241 -0.77 -6.80 38.71
N GLY A 242 -0.22 -7.49 37.71
CA GLY A 242 -0.04 -8.95 37.73
C GLY A 242 -1.37 -9.70 37.79
N ALA A 243 -2.45 -9.15 37.24
CA ALA A 243 -3.80 -9.68 37.32
C ALA A 243 -4.46 -9.73 35.93
N ILE A 244 -5.37 -10.70 35.77
CA ILE A 244 -6.23 -10.75 34.59
C ILE A 244 -7.37 -9.76 34.79
N GLU A 245 -7.54 -8.87 33.84
CA GLU A 245 -8.62 -7.88 33.78
C GLU A 245 -9.48 -8.10 32.52
N THR A 246 -10.65 -7.51 32.52
CA THR A 246 -11.58 -7.50 31.39
C THR A 246 -12.00 -6.09 31.06
N ILE A 247 -12.30 -5.84 29.79
CA ILE A 247 -12.89 -4.60 29.34
C ILE A 247 -13.95 -4.89 28.26
N ASP A 248 -15.09 -4.22 28.39
CA ASP A 248 -16.16 -4.32 27.41
C ASP A 248 -15.99 -3.27 26.34
N LEU A 249 -16.02 -3.70 25.10
CA LEU A 249 -15.87 -2.88 23.90
C LEU A 249 -17.09 -3.03 22.99
N ASP A 250 -17.38 -2.02 22.20
CA ASP A 250 -18.44 -2.05 21.19
C ASP A 250 -17.95 -2.67 19.88
N MET A 251 -16.65 -2.56 19.59
CA MET A 251 -16.01 -3.11 18.38
C MET A 251 -14.59 -3.54 18.69
N VAL A 252 -14.16 -4.64 18.08
CA VAL A 252 -12.78 -5.13 18.12
C VAL A 252 -12.21 -5.23 16.71
N VAL A 253 -11.05 -4.65 16.53
CA VAL A 253 -10.28 -4.70 15.26
C VAL A 253 -9.05 -5.59 15.45
N LEU A 254 -8.96 -6.61 14.62
CA LEU A 254 -7.87 -7.56 14.63
C LEU A 254 -6.75 -7.08 13.68
N ALA A 255 -5.63 -6.65 14.26
CA ALA A 255 -4.45 -6.23 13.50
C ALA A 255 -3.68 -7.45 13.02
N MET A 256 -4.02 -7.87 11.80
CA MET A 256 -3.58 -9.12 11.20
C MET A 256 -2.10 -9.09 10.81
N GLY A 257 -1.44 -10.22 10.98
CA GLY A 257 -0.12 -10.48 10.40
C GLY A 257 -0.16 -10.53 8.87
N LEU A 258 1.00 -10.37 8.25
CA LEU A 258 1.19 -10.57 6.81
C LEU A 258 1.86 -11.90 6.58
N LEU A 259 1.28 -12.74 5.73
CA LEU A 259 1.83 -14.01 5.29
C LEU A 259 2.25 -13.95 3.82
N PRO A 260 3.16 -14.81 3.36
CA PRO A 260 3.42 -14.97 1.94
C PRO A 260 2.12 -15.26 1.21
N SER A 261 1.94 -14.68 0.03
CA SER A 261 0.77 -14.97 -0.79
C SER A 261 0.73 -16.46 -1.16
N LYS A 262 -0.43 -17.09 -1.10
CA LYS A 262 -0.63 -18.46 -1.59
C LYS A 262 -0.22 -18.63 -3.05
N THR A 263 -0.32 -17.57 -3.85
CA THR A 263 0.15 -17.53 -5.24
C THR A 263 1.68 -17.64 -5.33
N LEU A 264 2.41 -17.24 -4.27
CA LEU A 264 3.88 -17.21 -4.29
C LEU A 264 4.48 -18.61 -4.40
N SER A 265 3.94 -19.60 -3.70
CA SER A 265 4.41 -21.01 -3.80
C SER A 265 4.31 -21.51 -5.25
N LYS A 266 3.18 -21.27 -5.91
CA LYS A 266 2.98 -21.62 -7.33
C LYS A 266 3.96 -20.88 -8.24
N LEU A 267 4.19 -19.60 -8.00
CA LEU A 267 5.16 -18.81 -8.77
C LEU A 267 6.59 -19.31 -8.55
N ALA A 268 6.94 -19.68 -7.33
CA ALA A 268 8.25 -20.26 -7.03
C ALA A 268 8.49 -21.58 -7.78
N GLU A 269 7.48 -22.47 -7.83
CA GLU A 269 7.55 -23.71 -8.62
C GLU A 269 7.71 -23.44 -10.12
N ILE A 270 6.93 -22.49 -10.67
CA ILE A 270 6.96 -22.14 -12.10
C ILE A 270 8.30 -21.51 -12.49
N THR A 271 8.84 -20.63 -11.65
CA THR A 271 10.01 -19.82 -11.97
C THR A 271 11.33 -20.43 -11.50
N GLY A 272 11.29 -21.39 -10.58
CA GLY A 272 12.47 -21.98 -9.96
C GLY A 272 13.14 -21.08 -8.92
N VAL A 273 12.50 -19.98 -8.50
CA VAL A 273 13.02 -19.14 -7.42
C VAL A 273 12.91 -19.86 -6.08
N LYS A 274 13.91 -19.66 -5.22
CA LYS A 274 13.92 -20.22 -3.88
C LYS A 274 13.12 -19.36 -2.91
N THR A 275 12.55 -20.02 -1.91
CA THR A 275 11.90 -19.37 -0.78
C THR A 275 12.66 -19.67 0.51
N ASP A 276 12.60 -18.75 1.45
CA ASP A 276 13.13 -18.92 2.80
C ASP A 276 12.24 -19.84 3.66
N ASN A 277 12.65 -20.08 4.90
CA ASN A 277 11.92 -20.92 5.85
C ASN A 277 10.53 -20.39 6.22
N TYR A 278 10.23 -19.13 5.91
CA TYR A 278 8.94 -18.48 6.15
C TYR A 278 8.07 -18.42 4.89
N GLY A 279 8.57 -18.91 3.74
CA GLY A 279 7.85 -18.95 2.47
C GLY A 279 7.95 -17.67 1.63
N TYR A 280 8.80 -16.70 1.99
CA TYR A 280 9.11 -15.53 1.17
C TYR A 280 10.22 -15.84 0.18
N ILE A 281 10.27 -15.12 -0.95
CA ILE A 281 11.35 -15.28 -1.94
C ILE A 281 12.68 -14.91 -1.28
N GLU A 282 13.63 -15.83 -1.34
CA GLU A 282 14.96 -15.64 -0.79
C GLU A 282 15.73 -14.58 -1.58
N THR A 283 16.20 -13.55 -0.86
CA THR A 283 17.03 -12.47 -1.37
C THR A 283 18.19 -12.22 -0.41
N SER A 284 19.25 -11.53 -0.88
CA SER A 284 20.35 -11.19 0.00
C SER A 284 20.19 -9.81 0.65
N MET A 285 20.85 -9.57 1.78
CA MET A 285 20.82 -8.26 2.44
C MET A 285 21.41 -7.13 1.58
N THR A 286 22.36 -7.45 0.71
CA THR A 286 23.01 -6.47 -0.17
C THR A 286 22.30 -6.31 -1.51
N ASN A 287 21.52 -7.30 -1.92
CA ASN A 287 20.73 -7.30 -3.16
C ASN A 287 19.29 -7.75 -2.85
N PRO A 288 18.48 -6.92 -2.19
CA PRO A 288 17.19 -7.33 -1.63
C PRO A 288 16.09 -7.55 -2.68
N VAL A 289 16.39 -7.46 -3.96
CA VAL A 289 15.47 -7.68 -5.08
C VAL A 289 15.91 -8.81 -6.02
N GLU A 290 17.15 -9.28 -5.90
CA GLU A 290 17.69 -10.35 -6.76
C GLU A 290 17.34 -11.71 -6.18
N THR A 291 16.85 -12.60 -7.05
CA THR A 291 16.58 -14.01 -6.71
C THR A 291 17.78 -14.89 -7.11
N ASN A 292 17.68 -16.18 -6.79
CA ASN A 292 18.68 -17.17 -7.24
C ASN A 292 18.67 -17.40 -8.77
N ILE A 293 17.67 -16.89 -9.51
CA ILE A 293 17.55 -17.04 -10.96
C ILE A 293 17.88 -15.70 -11.63
N PRO A 294 18.99 -15.61 -12.41
CA PRO A 294 19.33 -14.40 -13.15
C PRO A 294 18.18 -13.93 -14.03
N GLY A 295 17.91 -12.63 -14.04
CA GLY A 295 16.82 -12.02 -14.82
C GLY A 295 15.44 -12.12 -14.17
N ILE A 296 15.30 -12.79 -13.02
CA ILE A 296 14.09 -12.82 -12.22
C ILE A 296 14.32 -12.06 -10.92
N PHE A 297 13.49 -11.06 -10.67
CA PHE A 297 13.53 -10.17 -9.52
C PHE A 297 12.26 -10.28 -8.69
N ALA A 298 12.33 -9.92 -7.42
CA ALA A 298 11.18 -9.89 -6.53
C ALA A 298 11.12 -8.59 -5.75
N CYS A 299 9.91 -8.13 -5.44
CA CYS A 299 9.72 -6.90 -4.67
C CYS A 299 8.42 -6.91 -3.85
N GLY A 300 8.36 -5.99 -2.91
CA GLY A 300 7.24 -5.85 -2.00
C GLY A 300 7.15 -7.04 -1.05
N THR A 301 5.96 -7.33 -0.60
CA THR A 301 5.69 -8.40 0.36
C THR A 301 5.97 -9.82 -0.16
N ALA A 302 6.44 -9.96 -1.38
CA ALA A 302 6.97 -11.23 -1.88
C ALA A 302 8.31 -11.63 -1.21
N THR A 303 9.09 -10.65 -0.74
CA THR A 303 10.42 -10.87 -0.14
C THR A 303 10.43 -10.84 1.38
N ALA A 304 9.54 -10.09 2.00
CA ALA A 304 9.35 -10.01 3.45
C ALA A 304 8.08 -9.21 3.77
N PRO A 305 7.53 -9.31 4.98
CA PRO A 305 6.51 -8.37 5.46
C PRO A 305 7.08 -6.95 5.49
N MET A 306 6.38 -6.00 4.86
CA MET A 306 6.84 -4.60 4.80
C MET A 306 5.69 -3.62 4.64
N LYS A 307 5.97 -2.35 4.91
CA LYS A 307 5.05 -1.23 4.69
C LYS A 307 4.99 -0.82 3.21
N VAL A 308 3.95 -0.08 2.84
CA VAL A 308 3.76 0.44 1.46
C VAL A 308 4.98 1.23 0.98
N ARG A 309 5.54 2.11 1.82
CA ARG A 309 6.70 2.94 1.49
C ARG A 309 7.95 2.12 1.14
N GLU A 310 8.20 1.07 1.90
CA GLU A 310 9.30 0.12 1.68
C GLU A 310 9.05 -0.67 0.39
N SER A 311 7.81 -1.13 0.17
CA SER A 311 7.43 -1.83 -1.05
C SER A 311 7.64 -0.99 -2.30
N VAL A 312 7.28 0.30 -2.27
CA VAL A 312 7.50 1.24 -3.39
C VAL A 312 8.99 1.38 -3.68
N ALA A 313 9.81 1.65 -2.65
CA ALA A 313 11.26 1.81 -2.83
C ALA A 313 11.92 0.54 -3.40
N GLN A 314 11.54 -0.64 -2.87
CA GLN A 314 12.05 -1.91 -3.34
C GLN A 314 11.59 -2.22 -4.78
N SER A 315 10.38 -1.83 -5.15
CA SER A 315 9.85 -2.03 -6.50
C SER A 315 10.63 -1.23 -7.55
N SER A 316 11.00 0.01 -7.24
CA SER A 316 11.87 0.83 -8.10
C SER A 316 13.26 0.21 -8.26
N ALA A 317 13.80 -0.37 -7.18
CA ALA A 317 15.07 -1.10 -7.26
C ALA A 317 14.96 -2.36 -8.14
N ALA A 318 13.86 -3.12 -8.04
CA ALA A 318 13.60 -4.28 -8.87
C ALA A 318 13.45 -3.89 -10.35
N ALA A 319 12.72 -2.80 -10.63
CA ALA A 319 12.57 -2.26 -11.98
C ALA A 319 13.92 -1.87 -12.58
N LEU A 320 14.76 -1.16 -11.84
CA LEU A 320 16.11 -0.78 -12.29
C LEU A 320 16.97 -2.01 -12.64
N LYS A 321 16.93 -3.05 -11.80
CA LYS A 321 17.67 -4.30 -12.04
C LYS A 321 17.14 -5.06 -13.26
N ALA A 322 15.80 -5.14 -13.40
CA ALA A 322 15.15 -5.79 -14.54
C ALA A 322 15.50 -5.08 -15.87
N ALA A 323 15.53 -3.75 -15.86
CA ALA A 323 15.93 -2.92 -17.00
C ALA A 323 17.35 -3.24 -17.51
N GLY A 324 18.26 -3.66 -16.63
CA GLY A 324 19.62 -4.03 -17.00
C GLY A 324 19.74 -5.26 -17.91
N PHE A 325 18.69 -6.07 -18.04
CA PHE A 325 18.61 -7.23 -18.93
C PHE A 325 17.86 -6.93 -20.23
N SER A 326 17.31 -5.74 -20.38
CA SER A 326 16.38 -5.42 -21.47
C SER A 326 16.90 -4.27 -22.34
N GLN A 327 16.55 -4.33 -23.62
CA GLN A 327 16.80 -3.23 -24.55
C GLN A 327 15.58 -2.29 -24.56
N ARG A 328 15.83 -1.00 -24.57
CA ARG A 328 14.76 -0.01 -24.74
C ARG A 328 14.12 -0.14 -26.11
N THR A 329 12.81 -0.15 -26.16
CA THR A 329 12.06 -0.23 -27.42
C THR A 329 11.96 1.11 -28.13
N GLU A 330 12.02 2.22 -27.37
CA GLU A 330 11.98 3.59 -27.91
C GLU A 330 12.85 4.54 -27.08
N PRO A 331 13.36 5.64 -27.68
CA PRO A 331 13.90 6.76 -26.92
C PRO A 331 12.82 7.29 -25.99
N ILE A 332 13.20 7.72 -24.78
CA ILE A 332 12.25 8.30 -23.82
C ILE A 332 11.50 9.42 -24.52
N PRO A 333 10.15 9.34 -24.67
CA PRO A 333 9.40 10.42 -25.28
C PRO A 333 9.61 11.69 -24.45
N GLY A 334 10.10 12.76 -25.07
CA GLY A 334 10.35 14.02 -24.40
C GLY A 334 11.75 14.23 -23.83
N GLN A 335 12.73 13.33 -24.05
CA GLN A 335 14.13 13.75 -24.10
C GLN A 335 14.37 14.48 -25.43
N GLU A 336 13.69 15.61 -25.63
CA GLU A 336 14.35 16.68 -26.33
C GLU A 336 15.69 16.89 -25.61
N GLU A 337 16.80 16.88 -26.36
CA GLU A 337 18.07 17.36 -25.81
C GLU A 337 17.77 18.64 -25.06
N TYR A 338 17.81 18.57 -23.72
CA TYR A 338 17.75 19.79 -22.93
C TYR A 338 18.98 20.58 -23.36
N LYS A 339 18.80 21.47 -24.36
CA LYS A 339 19.77 22.52 -24.62
C LYS A 339 19.80 23.30 -23.31
N PHE A 340 20.89 23.13 -22.57
CA PHE A 340 21.21 24.04 -21.50
C PHE A 340 21.19 25.44 -22.10
N ILE A 341 20.09 26.14 -21.89
CA ILE A 341 20.06 27.57 -22.19
C ILE A 341 20.92 28.17 -21.10
N GLU A 342 22.07 28.74 -21.49
CA GLU A 342 22.84 29.56 -20.56
C GLU A 342 21.85 30.59 -19.98
N VAL A 343 21.62 30.51 -18.67
CA VAL A 343 20.75 31.44 -17.98
C VAL A 343 21.42 32.79 -18.11
N GLY A 344 20.87 33.67 -18.94
CA GLY A 344 21.32 35.05 -19.04
C GLY A 344 21.23 35.74 -17.68
N GLU A 345 21.95 36.86 -17.52
CA GLU A 345 21.97 37.64 -16.27
C GLU A 345 20.57 38.18 -15.88
N GLU A 346 19.61 38.23 -16.81
CA GLU A 346 18.25 38.71 -16.55
C GLU A 346 17.32 37.51 -16.24
N PRO A 347 16.60 37.54 -15.11
CA PRO A 347 15.66 36.51 -14.75
C PRO A 347 14.50 36.42 -15.75
N LYS A 348 14.09 35.21 -16.11
CA LYS A 348 12.90 34.92 -16.92
C LYS A 348 11.96 34.05 -16.08
N ILE A 349 10.85 34.62 -15.64
CA ILE A 349 9.91 33.97 -14.70
C ILE A 349 8.74 33.39 -15.48
N GLY A 350 8.52 32.09 -15.34
CA GLY A 350 7.28 31.43 -15.76
C GLY A 350 6.34 31.25 -14.56
N VAL A 351 5.08 31.63 -14.71
CA VAL A 351 4.06 31.48 -13.66
C VAL A 351 2.99 30.50 -14.11
N PHE A 352 2.70 29.53 -13.27
CA PHE A 352 1.64 28.54 -13.49
C PHE A 352 0.57 28.70 -12.41
N ILE A 353 -0.67 28.96 -12.82
CA ILE A 353 -1.81 29.18 -11.91
C ILE A 353 -2.76 27.99 -12.06
N CYS A 354 -2.86 27.18 -11.01
CA CYS A 354 -3.77 26.04 -10.99
C CYS A 354 -5.14 26.42 -10.42
N GLY A 355 -6.20 26.17 -11.15
CA GLY A 355 -7.58 26.32 -10.69
C GLY A 355 -8.11 25.17 -9.83
N CYS A 356 -7.28 24.10 -9.58
CA CYS A 356 -7.62 22.93 -8.78
C CYS A 356 -9.02 22.36 -9.10
N GLU A 357 -9.24 22.00 -10.38
CA GLU A 357 -10.54 21.49 -10.86
C GLU A 357 -11.73 22.42 -10.60
N GLY A 358 -11.46 23.72 -10.46
CA GLY A 358 -12.46 24.75 -10.21
C GLY A 358 -12.64 25.11 -8.72
N GLU A 359 -12.02 24.41 -7.79
CA GLU A 359 -12.17 24.72 -6.36
C GLU A 359 -11.58 26.10 -6.00
N VAL A 360 -10.40 26.42 -6.51
CA VAL A 360 -9.81 27.74 -6.33
C VAL A 360 -10.56 28.80 -7.15
N ALA A 361 -11.02 28.45 -8.33
CA ALA A 361 -11.79 29.34 -9.19
C ALA A 361 -13.17 29.74 -8.64
N LYS A 362 -13.70 29.06 -7.63
CA LYS A 362 -14.92 29.46 -6.91
C LYS A 362 -14.70 30.73 -6.06
N THR A 363 -13.47 30.99 -5.65
CA THR A 363 -13.12 32.05 -4.70
C THR A 363 -12.23 33.13 -5.33
N ILE A 364 -11.44 32.76 -6.33
CA ILE A 364 -10.45 33.64 -6.98
C ILE A 364 -10.76 33.67 -8.48
N ASP A 365 -10.78 34.89 -9.05
CA ASP A 365 -10.86 35.09 -10.50
C ASP A 365 -9.48 34.79 -11.12
N ILE A 366 -9.29 33.51 -11.53
CA ILE A 366 -8.04 33.02 -12.11
C ILE A 366 -7.60 33.82 -13.35
N PRO A 367 -8.50 34.12 -14.33
CA PRO A 367 -8.18 34.98 -15.47
C PRO A 367 -7.67 36.35 -15.05
N ALA A 368 -8.33 37.02 -14.10
CA ALA A 368 -7.90 38.35 -13.63
C ALA A 368 -6.53 38.31 -12.97
N VAL A 369 -6.24 37.28 -12.17
CA VAL A 369 -4.91 37.06 -11.57
C VAL A 369 -3.86 36.82 -12.65
N ALA A 370 -4.17 36.00 -13.67
CA ALA A 370 -3.24 35.73 -14.75
C ALA A 370 -2.88 36.99 -15.55
N GLU A 371 -3.83 37.88 -15.81
CA GLU A 371 -3.56 39.14 -16.48
C GLU A 371 -2.67 40.07 -15.62
N GLN A 372 -2.94 40.21 -14.32
CA GLN A 372 -2.10 41.00 -13.43
C GLN A 372 -0.66 40.47 -13.32
N VAL A 373 -0.51 39.15 -13.30
CA VAL A 373 0.81 38.49 -13.21
C VAL A 373 1.63 38.72 -14.48
N LYS A 374 1.02 38.82 -15.67
CA LYS A 374 1.72 39.14 -16.93
C LYS A 374 2.40 40.49 -16.93
N GLU A 375 1.88 41.46 -16.12
CA GLU A 375 2.42 42.79 -16.02
C GLU A 375 3.62 42.87 -15.06
N LEU A 376 3.92 41.83 -14.31
CA LEU A 376 5.03 41.83 -13.37
C LEU A 376 6.36 41.75 -14.12
N LYS A 377 7.35 42.45 -13.56
CA LYS A 377 8.69 42.49 -14.11
C LYS A 377 9.28 41.10 -14.26
N ASP A 378 9.93 40.84 -15.37
CA ASP A 378 10.64 39.61 -15.69
C ASP A 378 9.74 38.37 -15.89
N VAL A 379 8.39 38.50 -15.83
CA VAL A 379 7.47 37.44 -16.17
C VAL A 379 7.36 37.33 -17.69
N VAL A 380 7.79 36.19 -18.23
CA VAL A 380 7.81 35.91 -19.67
C VAL A 380 6.78 34.88 -20.11
N PHE A 381 6.20 34.17 -19.16
CA PHE A 381 5.21 33.13 -19.43
C PHE A 381 4.20 33.01 -18.30
N VAL A 382 2.90 32.95 -18.62
CA VAL A 382 1.82 32.70 -17.66
C VAL A 382 0.89 31.64 -18.25
N ASN A 383 0.69 30.55 -17.53
CA ASN A 383 -0.28 29.52 -17.86
C ASN A 383 -1.34 29.44 -16.74
N SER A 384 -2.60 29.58 -17.10
CA SER A 384 -3.74 29.53 -16.18
C SER A 384 -4.76 28.46 -16.58
N GLU A 385 -4.39 27.47 -17.38
CA GLU A 385 -5.29 26.37 -17.75
C GLU A 385 -5.62 25.54 -16.51
N THR A 386 -6.88 25.16 -16.39
CA THR A 386 -7.47 24.49 -15.22
C THR A 386 -6.94 23.09 -14.94
N ASN A 387 -6.03 22.57 -15.77
CA ASN A 387 -5.44 21.24 -15.66
C ASN A 387 -3.92 21.26 -15.93
N THR A 388 -3.15 21.90 -15.08
CA THR A 388 -1.67 21.92 -15.18
C THR A 388 -1.00 20.64 -14.64
N MET A 389 -1.78 19.63 -14.23
CA MET A 389 -1.29 18.30 -13.82
C MET A 389 -1.62 17.22 -14.85
N LYS A 390 -1.48 17.51 -16.13
CA LYS A 390 -1.42 16.46 -17.16
C LYS A 390 0.00 16.20 -17.57
#